data_eeaa7f74e801c8ef10272f339a8050ce
#
_entry.id   eeaa7f74e801c8ef10272f339a8050ce
#
_cell.length_a   1.000
_cell.length_b   1.000
_cell.length_c   1.000
_cell.angle_alpha   90.00
_cell.angle_beta   90.00
_cell.angle_gamma   90.00
#
_symmetry.space_group_name_H-M   'P 1'
#
loop_
_entity.id
_entity.type
_entity.pdbx_description
1 polymer ?
#
loop_
_entity_poly.entity_id
_entity_poly.type
_entity_poly.pdbx_seq_one_letter_code
_entity_poly.pdbx_strand_id
1 'polypeptide(L)'
;MKNYDYNLYVGIDVSKGKADAAVLAVPELRSVKPHFLRKKLSFKFIKSDVVEFLNTVRKYSSDQHCLHTYFALEVTGIYSTNIYSFIKESCNSDEEIHQLNTDFVNKWRESHNISKSDPLGAQTISSIIGTDDQVKYVSDSVFENKNGYQDLKALIHRHYQIKKLYSQETNRLIALCDCYFPELQYVFEPKSAAFLAVLSQYPTSHDIINASKNEVFYLVYEATKHRCSMDKIDKLFNYAQDTMVPHVSDHIRCVIFNTVESIINIRTQLKLIEKAIRKLAATFNVYSLLMTITGCGPLTAAVIIAETGDIFRFKNADHYVSYSGSSPHNKRSGKSVEIMGKISKKGSKYLRHALFMIAEFARRHNPVLKHLFERVKNGNKKRHKLAVIAVANRIARYIYSIMKNESSFVIMHENIMRLPEETRNTFFNSISLDFPKNTRKQIYQYSDINGEIHHFVYKNEATESIA
;
A
#
# COMPACT_ATOMS: atom_id res chain seq x y z
N MET A 1 21.91 -37.56 -39.03
CA MET A 1 22.00 -36.68 -37.81
C MET A 1 21.13 -37.31 -36.75
N LYS A 2 21.60 -37.46 -35.52
CA LYS A 2 20.76 -37.96 -34.45
C LYS A 2 19.76 -36.84 -34.16
N ASN A 3 18.46 -37.05 -34.43
CA ASN A 3 17.41 -36.14 -34.04
C ASN A 3 17.28 -36.23 -32.49
N TYR A 4 17.63 -35.16 -31.83
CA TYR A 4 17.37 -34.99 -30.41
C TYR A 4 16.12 -34.12 -30.26
N ASP A 5 15.27 -34.46 -29.33
CA ASP A 5 14.14 -33.61 -28.95
C ASP A 5 14.65 -32.43 -28.11
N TYR A 6 14.20 -31.23 -28.40
CA TYR A 6 14.60 -30.00 -27.73
C TYR A 6 13.38 -29.34 -27.07
N ASN A 7 13.62 -28.61 -26.01
CA ASN A 7 12.71 -27.60 -25.48
C ASN A 7 13.30 -26.22 -25.71
N LEU A 8 12.44 -25.25 -26.03
CA LEU A 8 12.86 -23.89 -26.31
C LEU A 8 12.60 -23.01 -25.09
N TYR A 9 13.60 -22.26 -24.64
CA TYR A 9 13.52 -21.36 -23.49
C TYR A 9 13.81 -19.93 -23.92
N VAL A 10 12.80 -19.08 -23.83
CA VAL A 10 12.84 -17.70 -24.31
C VAL A 10 12.81 -16.74 -23.13
N GLY A 11 13.95 -16.14 -22.84
CA GLY A 11 14.06 -15.10 -21.80
C GLY A 11 13.77 -13.73 -22.40
N ILE A 12 12.91 -12.96 -21.75
CA ILE A 12 12.50 -11.61 -22.18
C ILE A 12 12.89 -10.60 -21.09
N ASP A 13 13.77 -9.67 -21.44
CA ASP A 13 14.14 -8.55 -20.59
C ASP A 13 13.39 -7.29 -21.03
N VAL A 14 12.57 -6.75 -20.12
CA VAL A 14 11.61 -5.68 -20.40
C VAL A 14 12.18 -4.35 -19.95
N SER A 15 12.35 -3.42 -20.89
CA SER A 15 12.73 -2.03 -20.65
C SER A 15 11.62 -1.04 -21.05
N LYS A 16 11.86 0.26 -20.91
CA LYS A 16 10.88 1.28 -21.28
C LYS A 16 10.64 1.30 -22.80
N GLY A 17 9.44 0.84 -23.21
CA GLY A 17 8.97 0.90 -24.63
C GLY A 17 9.50 -0.18 -25.54
N LYS A 18 10.41 -1.05 -25.09
CA LYS A 18 10.96 -2.18 -25.85
C LYS A 18 11.30 -3.35 -24.94
N ALA A 19 11.45 -4.53 -25.53
CA ALA A 19 12.04 -5.68 -24.88
C ALA A 19 13.15 -6.29 -25.74
N ASP A 20 14.12 -6.89 -25.05
CA ASP A 20 15.14 -7.75 -25.66
C ASP A 20 14.85 -9.19 -25.24
N ALA A 21 14.91 -10.12 -26.19
CA ALA A 21 14.72 -11.54 -25.92
C ALA A 21 15.93 -12.37 -26.38
N ALA A 22 16.14 -13.49 -25.70
CA ALA A 22 17.12 -14.48 -26.08
C ALA A 22 16.47 -15.87 -26.16
N VAL A 23 16.85 -16.65 -27.13
CA VAL A 23 16.27 -17.97 -27.42
C VAL A 23 17.34 -19.04 -27.21
N LEU A 24 17.10 -19.90 -26.22
CA LEU A 24 17.97 -20.99 -25.81
C LEU A 24 17.31 -22.34 -26.14
N ALA A 25 17.96 -23.19 -26.91
CA ALA A 25 17.55 -24.56 -27.12
C ALA A 25 18.23 -25.48 -26.10
N VAL A 26 17.46 -26.24 -25.38
CA VAL A 26 17.92 -27.22 -24.38
C VAL A 26 17.47 -28.60 -24.81
N PRO A 27 18.40 -29.53 -25.08
CA PRO A 27 18.06 -30.90 -25.43
C PRO A 27 17.54 -31.66 -24.19
N GLU A 28 16.59 -32.56 -24.40
CA GLU A 28 16.13 -33.47 -23.33
C GLU A 28 17.24 -34.40 -22.85
N LEU A 29 18.16 -34.75 -23.75
CA LEU A 29 19.27 -35.61 -23.41
C LEU A 29 20.39 -34.81 -22.72
N ARG A 30 20.58 -35.02 -21.42
CA ARG A 30 21.58 -34.30 -20.59
C ARG A 30 23.03 -34.35 -21.06
N SER A 31 23.36 -35.26 -21.97
CA SER A 31 24.71 -35.36 -22.55
C SER A 31 25.01 -34.31 -23.64
N VAL A 32 23.97 -33.64 -24.14
CA VAL A 32 24.09 -32.59 -25.16
C VAL A 32 23.99 -31.22 -24.50
N LYS A 33 24.90 -30.30 -24.82
CA LYS A 33 24.93 -28.97 -24.19
C LYS A 33 23.84 -28.06 -24.77
N PRO A 34 23.17 -27.27 -23.93
CA PRO A 34 22.30 -26.18 -24.36
C PRO A 34 23.05 -25.17 -25.25
N HIS A 35 22.37 -24.61 -26.24
CA HIS A 35 22.98 -23.61 -27.12
C HIS A 35 21.96 -22.52 -27.48
N PHE A 36 22.43 -21.27 -27.61
CA PHE A 36 21.61 -20.16 -28.05
C PHE A 36 21.36 -20.20 -29.56
N LEU A 37 20.11 -20.30 -29.98
CA LEU A 37 19.70 -20.09 -31.37
C LEU A 37 19.77 -18.60 -31.72
N ARG A 38 19.40 -17.74 -30.75
CA ARG A 38 19.54 -16.30 -30.86
C ARG A 38 19.84 -15.69 -29.49
N LYS A 39 20.89 -14.88 -29.42
CA LYS A 39 21.30 -14.20 -28.19
C LYS A 39 20.57 -12.88 -27.96
N LYS A 40 20.05 -12.26 -29.04
CA LYS A 40 19.33 -11.01 -28.97
C LYS A 40 18.31 -10.89 -30.10
N LEU A 41 17.03 -10.69 -29.70
CA LEU A 41 15.91 -10.28 -30.55
C LEU A 41 15.29 -9.06 -29.85
N SER A 42 15.21 -7.92 -30.53
CA SER A 42 14.62 -6.71 -29.95
C SER A 42 13.29 -6.43 -30.61
N PHE A 43 12.27 -6.07 -29.83
CA PHE A 43 10.96 -5.69 -30.34
C PHE A 43 10.35 -4.57 -29.48
N LYS A 44 9.45 -3.77 -30.09
CA LYS A 44 8.72 -2.70 -29.43
C LYS A 44 7.42 -3.22 -28.83
N PHE A 45 6.81 -2.45 -27.89
CA PHE A 45 5.52 -2.77 -27.33
C PHE A 45 4.36 -2.36 -28.26
N ILE A 46 4.45 -2.78 -29.50
CA ILE A 46 3.44 -2.61 -30.54
C ILE A 46 2.96 -4.00 -30.93
N LYS A 47 1.65 -4.18 -31.07
CA LYS A 47 1.05 -5.49 -31.30
C LYS A 47 1.67 -6.23 -32.48
N SER A 48 1.94 -5.52 -33.59
CA SER A 48 2.60 -6.08 -34.77
C SER A 48 3.97 -6.66 -34.47
N ASP A 49 4.81 -5.89 -33.75
CA ASP A 49 6.18 -6.29 -33.42
C ASP A 49 6.19 -7.50 -32.47
N VAL A 50 5.25 -7.56 -31.50
CA VAL A 50 5.13 -8.70 -30.58
C VAL A 50 4.64 -9.95 -31.32
N VAL A 51 3.73 -9.82 -32.27
CA VAL A 51 3.25 -10.93 -33.11
C VAL A 51 4.38 -11.43 -34.03
N GLU A 52 5.16 -10.54 -34.64
CA GLU A 52 6.33 -10.89 -35.46
C GLU A 52 7.40 -11.61 -34.62
N PHE A 53 7.64 -11.13 -33.39
CA PHE A 53 8.51 -11.81 -32.43
C PHE A 53 8.02 -13.22 -32.12
N LEU A 54 6.74 -13.42 -31.79
CA LEU A 54 6.17 -14.75 -31.55
C LEU A 54 6.29 -15.67 -32.75
N ASN A 55 6.00 -15.17 -33.96
CA ASN A 55 6.16 -15.94 -35.19
C ASN A 55 7.60 -16.33 -35.45
N THR A 56 8.55 -15.44 -35.12
CA THR A 56 9.99 -15.74 -35.23
C THR A 56 10.42 -16.85 -34.28
N VAL A 57 9.92 -16.81 -33.02
CA VAL A 57 10.19 -17.86 -32.03
C VAL A 57 9.57 -19.20 -32.47
N ARG A 58 8.34 -19.19 -32.95
CA ARG A 58 7.64 -20.37 -33.49
C ARG A 58 8.38 -21.00 -34.68
N LYS A 59 8.96 -20.17 -35.55
CA LYS A 59 9.83 -20.67 -36.63
C LYS A 59 11.04 -21.39 -36.07
N TYR A 60 11.73 -20.84 -35.04
CA TYR A 60 12.84 -21.55 -34.38
C TYR A 60 12.40 -22.86 -33.75
N SER A 61 11.22 -22.89 -33.12
CA SER A 61 10.65 -24.11 -32.52
C SER A 61 10.41 -25.18 -33.57
N SER A 62 9.81 -24.81 -34.72
CA SER A 62 9.56 -25.71 -35.84
C SER A 62 10.86 -26.19 -36.49
N ASP A 63 11.83 -25.30 -36.77
CA ASP A 63 13.09 -25.62 -37.41
C ASP A 63 13.95 -26.59 -36.56
N GLN A 64 13.81 -26.55 -35.23
CA GLN A 64 14.51 -27.42 -34.28
C GLN A 64 13.67 -28.62 -33.80
N HIS A 65 12.45 -28.79 -34.30
CA HIS A 65 11.52 -29.84 -33.85
C HIS A 65 11.33 -29.85 -32.31
N CYS A 66 11.13 -28.66 -31.72
CA CYS A 66 10.98 -28.53 -30.28
C CYS A 66 9.62 -29.07 -29.79
N LEU A 67 9.61 -29.73 -28.63
CA LEU A 67 8.41 -30.27 -28.02
C LEU A 67 7.58 -29.19 -27.32
N HIS A 68 8.28 -28.33 -26.59
CA HIS A 68 7.66 -27.23 -25.83
C HIS A 68 8.46 -25.93 -25.93
N THR A 69 7.74 -24.79 -25.83
CA THR A 69 8.35 -23.45 -25.78
C THR A 69 7.95 -22.75 -24.49
N TYR A 70 8.95 -22.40 -23.69
CA TYR A 70 8.78 -21.71 -22.41
C TYR A 70 9.27 -20.27 -22.51
N PHE A 71 8.36 -19.34 -22.34
CA PHE A 71 8.69 -17.92 -22.23
C PHE A 71 8.87 -17.55 -20.77
N ALA A 72 9.81 -16.68 -20.46
CA ALA A 72 9.90 -16.08 -19.12
C ALA A 72 10.34 -14.64 -19.19
N LEU A 73 9.85 -13.86 -18.24
CA LEU A 73 10.27 -12.47 -18.04
C LEU A 73 10.44 -12.14 -16.55
N GLU A 74 11.32 -11.18 -16.27
CA GLU A 74 11.48 -10.65 -14.92
C GLU A 74 10.37 -9.64 -14.61
N VAL A 75 9.84 -9.66 -13.37
CA VAL A 75 8.83 -8.71 -12.93
C VAL A 75 9.45 -7.32 -12.76
N THR A 76 9.36 -6.48 -13.78
CA THR A 76 9.87 -5.09 -13.80
C THR A 76 8.78 -4.03 -13.64
N GLY A 77 7.82 -4.27 -12.76
CA GLY A 77 6.71 -3.37 -12.47
C GLY A 77 5.65 -3.34 -13.57
N ILE A 78 5.16 -2.13 -13.92
CA ILE A 78 4.05 -1.97 -14.88
C ILE A 78 4.41 -2.32 -16.33
N TYR A 79 5.70 -2.27 -16.70
CA TYR A 79 6.12 -2.49 -18.08
C TYR A 79 5.98 -3.94 -18.53
N SER A 80 6.17 -4.88 -17.61
CA SER A 80 6.08 -6.32 -17.90
C SER A 80 4.64 -6.84 -17.99
N THR A 81 3.67 -6.17 -17.37
CA THR A 81 2.29 -6.66 -17.25
C THR A 81 1.60 -6.84 -18.61
N ASN A 82 1.62 -5.80 -19.45
CA ASN A 82 0.92 -5.85 -20.75
C ASN A 82 1.52 -6.88 -21.71
N ILE A 83 2.85 -6.98 -21.72
CA ILE A 83 3.56 -7.97 -22.54
C ILE A 83 3.24 -9.39 -22.07
N TYR A 84 3.28 -9.61 -20.76
CA TYR A 84 2.93 -10.90 -20.17
C TYR A 84 1.52 -11.33 -20.55
N SER A 85 0.52 -10.46 -20.34
CA SER A 85 -0.88 -10.76 -20.66
C SER A 85 -1.07 -11.04 -22.14
N PHE A 86 -0.47 -10.22 -23.02
CA PHE A 86 -0.59 -10.40 -24.46
C PHE A 86 0.05 -11.71 -24.97
N ILE A 87 1.26 -12.05 -24.49
CA ILE A 87 1.90 -13.30 -24.86
C ILE A 87 1.09 -14.48 -24.31
N LYS A 88 0.63 -14.41 -23.05
CA LYS A 88 -0.19 -15.46 -22.42
C LYS A 88 -1.46 -15.77 -23.20
N GLU A 89 -2.16 -14.71 -23.66
CA GLU A 89 -3.37 -14.85 -24.48
C GLU A 89 -3.07 -15.38 -25.90
N SER A 90 -1.81 -15.25 -26.36
CA SER A 90 -1.36 -15.65 -27.69
C SER A 90 -0.65 -17.02 -27.72
N CYS A 91 -0.41 -17.63 -26.55
CA CYS A 91 0.26 -18.92 -26.43
C CYS A 91 -0.59 -20.05 -27.04
N ASN A 92 0.07 -20.95 -27.78
CA ASN A 92 -0.49 -22.22 -28.28
C ASN A 92 -0.47 -23.27 -27.15
N SER A 93 -0.97 -24.49 -27.42
CA SER A 93 -1.04 -25.59 -26.45
C SER A 93 0.33 -26.12 -25.99
N ASP A 94 1.37 -25.90 -26.77
CA ASP A 94 2.77 -26.27 -26.54
C ASP A 94 3.62 -25.10 -26.02
N GLU A 95 3.00 -23.96 -25.75
CA GLU A 95 3.65 -22.72 -25.30
C GLU A 95 3.19 -22.33 -23.89
N GLU A 96 4.13 -21.95 -23.05
CA GLU A 96 3.86 -21.45 -21.70
C GLU A 96 4.66 -20.18 -21.42
N ILE A 97 4.09 -19.24 -20.64
CA ILE A 97 4.80 -18.06 -20.19
C ILE A 97 4.81 -17.97 -18.66
N HIS A 98 5.97 -17.63 -18.10
CA HIS A 98 6.21 -17.54 -16.67
C HIS A 98 6.81 -16.19 -16.29
N GLN A 99 6.62 -15.81 -15.03
CA GLN A 99 7.25 -14.63 -14.45
C GLN A 99 8.26 -15.04 -13.38
N LEU A 100 9.46 -14.46 -13.46
CA LEU A 100 10.53 -14.70 -12.50
C LEU A 100 10.55 -13.65 -11.40
N ASN A 101 10.82 -14.12 -10.17
CA ASN A 101 11.03 -13.23 -9.05
C ASN A 101 12.36 -12.47 -9.20
N THR A 102 12.31 -11.13 -9.17
CA THR A 102 13.47 -10.24 -9.32
C THR A 102 14.58 -10.53 -8.30
N ASP A 103 14.24 -10.81 -7.04
CA ASP A 103 15.23 -11.17 -6.01
C ASP A 103 15.94 -12.49 -6.34
N PHE A 104 15.21 -13.44 -6.95
CA PHE A 104 15.79 -14.71 -7.38
C PHE A 104 16.76 -14.52 -8.55
N VAL A 105 16.33 -13.77 -9.58
CA VAL A 105 17.17 -13.45 -10.75
C VAL A 105 18.45 -12.72 -10.32
N ASN A 106 18.37 -11.74 -9.42
CA ASN A 106 19.53 -11.02 -8.92
C ASN A 106 20.51 -11.94 -8.16
N LYS A 107 20.01 -12.81 -7.28
CA LYS A 107 20.84 -13.78 -6.55
C LYS A 107 21.52 -14.79 -7.50
N TRP A 108 20.80 -15.21 -8.53
CA TRP A 108 21.35 -16.11 -9.55
C TRP A 108 22.46 -15.42 -10.33
N ARG A 109 22.30 -14.14 -10.72
CA ARG A 109 23.36 -13.33 -11.33
C ARG A 109 24.59 -13.23 -10.43
N GLU A 110 24.38 -12.91 -9.15
CA GLU A 110 25.45 -12.80 -8.15
C GLU A 110 26.24 -14.13 -8.01
N SER A 111 25.54 -15.25 -7.92
CA SER A 111 26.16 -16.58 -7.77
C SER A 111 26.96 -17.03 -9.00
N HIS A 112 26.61 -16.50 -10.19
CA HIS A 112 27.31 -16.81 -11.46
C HIS A 112 28.26 -15.69 -11.91
N ASN A 113 28.51 -14.67 -11.07
CA ASN A 113 29.34 -13.50 -11.37
C ASN A 113 28.95 -12.76 -12.68
N ILE A 114 27.64 -12.69 -12.97
CA ILE A 114 27.11 -12.01 -14.15
C ILE A 114 26.77 -10.56 -13.80
N SER A 115 27.40 -9.61 -14.51
CA SER A 115 27.10 -8.19 -14.35
C SER A 115 25.70 -7.85 -14.88
N LYS A 116 25.04 -6.86 -14.27
CA LYS A 116 23.75 -6.36 -14.73
C LYS A 116 23.98 -5.45 -15.95
N SER A 117 23.77 -5.99 -17.15
CA SER A 117 23.73 -5.22 -18.39
C SER A 117 22.53 -5.67 -19.22
N ASP A 118 21.87 -4.73 -19.91
CA ASP A 118 20.64 -5.00 -20.68
C ASP A 118 20.78 -6.14 -21.71
N PRO A 119 21.91 -6.28 -22.48
CA PRO A 119 22.06 -7.38 -23.41
C PRO A 119 22.15 -8.77 -22.75
N LEU A 120 22.62 -8.83 -21.51
CA LEU A 120 22.76 -10.09 -20.77
C LEU A 120 21.48 -10.44 -19.98
N GLY A 121 20.55 -9.51 -19.81
CA GLY A 121 19.31 -9.73 -19.06
C GLY A 121 18.48 -10.86 -19.65
N ALA A 122 18.16 -10.78 -20.94
CA ALA A 122 17.37 -11.79 -21.64
C ALA A 122 18.07 -13.17 -21.68
N GLN A 123 19.39 -13.18 -21.90
CA GLN A 123 20.18 -14.43 -21.89
C GLN A 123 20.21 -15.06 -20.49
N THR A 124 20.31 -14.25 -19.46
CA THR A 124 20.25 -14.72 -18.06
C THR A 124 18.90 -15.36 -17.77
N ILE A 125 17.79 -14.70 -18.17
CA ILE A 125 16.45 -15.22 -17.95
C ILE A 125 16.25 -16.55 -18.67
N SER A 126 16.63 -16.68 -19.94
CA SER A 126 16.53 -17.95 -20.68
C SER A 126 17.41 -19.06 -20.08
N SER A 127 18.62 -18.72 -19.60
CA SER A 127 19.47 -19.67 -18.92
C SER A 127 18.89 -20.16 -17.61
N ILE A 128 18.33 -19.26 -16.79
CA ILE A 128 17.67 -19.63 -15.53
C ILE A 128 16.58 -20.67 -15.77
N ILE A 129 15.65 -20.40 -16.68
CA ILE A 129 14.51 -21.30 -16.92
C ILE A 129 14.89 -22.59 -17.64
N GLY A 130 15.98 -22.57 -18.42
CA GLY A 130 16.44 -23.75 -19.16
C GLY A 130 17.41 -24.65 -18.40
N THR A 131 18.04 -24.19 -17.32
CA THR A 131 19.12 -24.95 -16.66
C THR A 131 19.01 -25.06 -15.13
N ASP A 132 18.12 -24.32 -14.49
CA ASP A 132 17.97 -24.32 -13.02
C ASP A 132 16.66 -25.02 -12.60
N ASP A 133 16.77 -26.20 -12.00
CA ASP A 133 15.61 -26.97 -11.49
C ASP A 133 14.92 -26.30 -10.30
N GLN A 134 15.51 -25.27 -9.69
CA GLN A 134 14.97 -24.57 -8.50
C GLN A 134 14.35 -23.21 -8.82
N VAL A 135 13.93 -23.00 -10.06
CA VAL A 135 13.35 -21.72 -10.50
C VAL A 135 12.16 -21.29 -9.64
N LYS A 136 12.15 -20.03 -9.20
CA LYS A 136 11.07 -19.44 -8.43
C LYS A 136 10.19 -18.56 -9.31
N TYR A 137 9.12 -19.14 -9.79
CA TYR A 137 8.09 -18.43 -10.52
C TYR A 137 7.21 -17.58 -9.59
N VAL A 138 6.72 -16.49 -10.12
CA VAL A 138 5.69 -15.67 -9.45
C VAL A 138 4.33 -16.21 -9.89
N SER A 139 3.43 -16.40 -8.95
CA SER A 139 2.07 -16.87 -9.27
C SER A 139 1.36 -15.92 -10.23
N ASP A 140 0.71 -16.45 -11.24
CA ASP A 140 -0.06 -15.72 -12.26
C ASP A 140 -1.14 -14.81 -11.67
N SER A 141 -1.75 -15.23 -10.55
CA SER A 141 -2.76 -14.45 -9.82
C SER A 141 -2.30 -13.04 -9.41
N VAL A 142 -0.98 -12.79 -9.39
CA VAL A 142 -0.42 -11.46 -9.08
C VAL A 142 -0.64 -10.46 -10.22
N PHE A 143 -0.82 -10.93 -11.45
CA PHE A 143 -0.81 -10.09 -12.65
C PHE A 143 -2.11 -10.15 -13.47
N GLU A 144 -2.96 -11.14 -13.23
CA GLU A 144 -4.28 -11.18 -13.84
C GLU A 144 -5.19 -10.11 -13.19
N ASN A 145 -5.53 -9.08 -13.95
CA ASN A 145 -6.47 -8.03 -13.50
C ASN A 145 -7.93 -8.52 -13.49
N LYS A 146 -8.16 -9.83 -13.52
CA LYS A 146 -9.51 -10.43 -13.58
C LYS A 146 -10.46 -9.92 -12.51
N ASN A 147 -9.91 -9.43 -11.38
CA ASN A 147 -10.69 -9.01 -10.22
C ASN A 147 -10.52 -7.52 -9.86
N GLY A 148 -9.94 -6.68 -10.71
CA GLY A 148 -9.78 -5.24 -10.44
C GLY A 148 -8.74 -4.88 -9.36
N TYR A 149 -7.94 -5.82 -8.89
CA TYR A 149 -6.88 -5.56 -7.88
C TYR A 149 -5.85 -4.55 -8.36
N GLN A 150 -5.44 -4.63 -9.65
CA GLN A 150 -4.44 -3.73 -10.20
C GLN A 150 -4.97 -2.30 -10.32
N ASP A 151 -6.23 -2.14 -10.71
CA ASP A 151 -6.88 -0.84 -10.79
C ASP A 151 -7.00 -0.21 -9.40
N LEU A 152 -7.42 -1.00 -8.40
CA LEU A 152 -7.48 -0.55 -7.03
C LEU A 152 -6.10 -0.15 -6.50
N LYS A 153 -5.07 -0.92 -6.82
CA LYS A 153 -3.68 -0.63 -6.47
C LYS A 153 -3.18 0.66 -7.11
N ALA A 154 -3.48 0.89 -8.38
CA ALA A 154 -3.13 2.13 -9.07
C ALA A 154 -3.80 3.35 -8.41
N LEU A 155 -5.10 3.27 -8.08
CA LEU A 155 -5.83 4.31 -7.36
C LEU A 155 -5.22 4.58 -5.97
N ILE A 156 -4.90 3.53 -5.21
CA ILE A 156 -4.27 3.65 -3.89
C ILE A 156 -2.90 4.32 -3.98
N HIS A 157 -2.05 3.88 -4.90
CA HIS A 157 -0.73 4.48 -5.08
C HIS A 157 -0.84 5.95 -5.47
N ARG A 158 -1.78 6.29 -6.38
CA ARG A 158 -2.06 7.69 -6.74
C ARG A 158 -2.55 8.50 -5.56
N HIS A 159 -3.45 7.97 -4.73
CA HIS A 159 -3.91 8.62 -3.50
C HIS A 159 -2.74 8.97 -2.57
N TYR A 160 -1.81 8.03 -2.32
CA TYR A 160 -0.64 8.30 -1.49
C TYR A 160 0.30 9.36 -2.08
N GLN A 161 0.46 9.38 -3.40
CA GLN A 161 1.25 10.43 -4.09
C GLN A 161 0.62 11.81 -3.89
N ILE A 162 -0.70 11.93 -4.13
CA ILE A 162 -1.44 13.19 -3.95
C ILE A 162 -1.40 13.63 -2.49
N LYS A 163 -1.56 12.70 -1.53
CA LYS A 163 -1.46 12.99 -0.09
C LYS A 163 -0.08 13.51 0.31
N LYS A 164 0.98 12.99 -0.30
CA LYS A 164 2.34 13.52 -0.11
C LYS A 164 2.47 14.94 -0.63
N LEU A 165 1.97 15.23 -1.85
CA LEU A 165 1.95 16.58 -2.42
C LEU A 165 1.15 17.55 -1.53
N TYR A 166 -0.03 17.13 -1.05
CA TYR A 166 -0.82 17.90 -0.10
C TYR A 166 -0.01 18.31 1.14
N SER A 167 0.74 17.37 1.72
CA SER A 167 1.56 17.68 2.90
C SER A 167 2.70 18.64 2.57
N GLN A 168 3.33 18.51 1.39
CA GLN A 168 4.40 19.40 0.94
C GLN A 168 3.90 20.83 0.72
N GLU A 169 2.80 21.00 -0.04
CA GLU A 169 2.22 22.32 -0.31
C GLU A 169 1.69 22.97 0.98
N THR A 170 1.12 22.18 1.88
CA THR A 170 0.64 22.71 3.16
C THR A 170 1.78 23.20 4.05
N ASN A 171 2.89 22.47 4.12
CA ASN A 171 4.05 22.91 4.88
C ASN A 171 4.69 24.16 4.27
N ARG A 172 4.70 24.28 2.93
CA ARG A 172 5.13 25.49 2.22
C ARG A 172 4.25 26.69 2.56
N LEU A 173 2.92 26.50 2.54
CA LEU A 173 1.97 27.55 2.91
C LEU A 173 2.18 28.04 4.36
N ILE A 174 2.38 27.11 5.29
CA ILE A 174 2.64 27.47 6.70
C ILE A 174 3.93 28.33 6.79
N ALA A 175 5.01 27.93 6.12
CA ALA A 175 6.24 28.69 6.13
C ALA A 175 6.08 30.08 5.48
N LEU A 176 5.27 30.21 4.44
CA LEU A 176 4.92 31.52 3.86
C LEU A 176 4.12 32.36 4.84
N CYS A 177 3.15 31.77 5.56
CA CYS A 177 2.39 32.48 6.58
C CYS A 177 3.28 32.92 7.77
N ASP A 178 4.22 32.09 8.21
CA ASP A 178 5.16 32.47 9.27
C ASP A 178 5.98 33.71 8.89
N CYS A 179 6.27 33.89 7.62
CA CYS A 179 7.04 35.04 7.13
C CYS A 179 6.19 36.27 6.81
N TYR A 180 4.99 36.09 6.26
CA TYR A 180 4.23 37.17 5.62
C TYR A 180 2.84 37.43 6.20
N PHE A 181 2.31 36.53 7.01
CA PHE A 181 1.02 36.68 7.72
C PHE A 181 0.95 35.77 8.96
N PRO A 182 1.87 35.92 9.93
CA PRO A 182 1.92 35.06 11.11
C PRO A 182 0.66 35.18 11.99
N GLU A 183 0.02 36.33 12.02
CA GLU A 183 -1.14 36.62 12.86
C GLU A 183 -2.34 35.73 12.53
N LEU A 184 -2.48 35.28 11.28
CA LEU A 184 -3.57 34.42 10.86
C LEU A 184 -3.61 33.10 11.64
N GLN A 185 -2.43 32.58 12.02
CA GLN A 185 -2.30 31.32 12.74
C GLN A 185 -2.74 31.42 14.21
N TYR A 186 -2.77 32.64 14.79
CA TYR A 186 -3.27 32.88 16.14
C TYR A 186 -4.81 32.82 16.20
N VAL A 187 -5.49 32.98 15.06
CA VAL A 187 -6.94 33.01 14.97
C VAL A 187 -7.53 31.73 14.37
N PHE A 188 -6.90 31.25 13.31
CA PHE A 188 -7.36 30.08 12.57
C PHE A 188 -6.28 29.01 12.51
N GLU A 189 -6.67 27.79 12.83
CA GLU A 189 -5.79 26.63 12.72
C GLU A 189 -5.27 26.49 11.27
N PRO A 190 -3.96 26.35 11.04
CA PRO A 190 -3.40 26.08 9.73
C PRO A 190 -4.11 24.89 9.07
N LYS A 191 -4.38 25.01 7.78
CA LYS A 191 -5.11 23.98 6.98
C LYS A 191 -6.64 23.99 7.19
N SER A 192 -7.20 24.77 8.09
CA SER A 192 -8.66 24.86 8.23
C SER A 192 -9.30 25.49 6.97
N ALA A 193 -10.61 25.33 6.84
CA ALA A 193 -11.35 25.99 5.74
C ALA A 193 -11.29 27.51 5.87
N ALA A 194 -11.39 28.03 7.09
CA ALA A 194 -11.24 29.46 7.38
C ALA A 194 -9.88 30.02 6.97
N PHE A 195 -8.80 29.32 7.36
CA PHE A 195 -7.44 29.69 7.04
C PHE A 195 -7.19 29.83 5.53
N LEU A 196 -7.64 28.84 4.76
CA LEU A 196 -7.50 28.87 3.30
C LEU A 196 -8.42 29.90 2.64
N ALA A 197 -9.62 30.11 3.17
CA ALA A 197 -10.55 31.10 2.65
C ALA A 197 -9.98 32.53 2.82
N VAL A 198 -9.42 32.86 3.96
CA VAL A 198 -8.77 34.16 4.16
C VAL A 198 -7.64 34.35 3.18
N LEU A 199 -6.69 33.40 3.11
CA LEU A 199 -5.51 33.51 2.23
C LEU A 199 -5.85 33.51 0.74
N SER A 200 -7.00 32.99 0.33
CA SER A 200 -7.44 33.02 -1.07
C SER A 200 -7.86 34.40 -1.56
N GLN A 201 -8.14 35.33 -0.67
CA GLN A 201 -8.52 36.72 -1.01
C GLN A 201 -7.63 37.77 -0.35
N TYR A 202 -7.17 37.48 0.88
CA TYR A 202 -6.39 38.38 1.72
C TYR A 202 -5.08 37.69 2.13
N PRO A 203 -4.07 37.62 1.24
CA PRO A 203 -2.85 36.84 1.48
C PRO A 203 -1.89 37.45 2.50
N THR A 204 -2.11 38.70 2.96
CA THR A 204 -1.25 39.40 3.90
C THR A 204 -2.05 40.14 4.98
N SER A 205 -1.37 40.50 6.10
CA SER A 205 -1.98 41.33 7.17
C SER A 205 -2.47 42.67 6.63
N HIS A 206 -1.72 43.30 5.69
CA HIS A 206 -2.11 44.58 5.08
C HIS A 206 -3.42 44.47 4.26
N ASP A 207 -3.68 43.32 3.64
CA ASP A 207 -4.93 43.09 2.91
C ASP A 207 -6.12 43.06 3.86
N ILE A 208 -5.96 42.46 5.06
CA ILE A 208 -7.00 42.44 6.08
C ILE A 208 -7.28 43.84 6.61
N ILE A 209 -6.23 44.65 6.88
CA ILE A 209 -6.40 46.03 7.36
C ILE A 209 -7.25 46.85 6.39
N ASN A 210 -7.06 46.66 5.11
CA ASN A 210 -7.77 47.40 4.05
C ASN A 210 -9.12 46.77 3.67
N ALA A 211 -9.46 45.59 4.20
CA ALA A 211 -10.69 44.88 3.90
C ALA A 211 -11.86 45.33 4.76
N SER A 212 -13.08 45.08 4.28
CA SER A 212 -14.29 45.21 5.12
C SER A 212 -14.40 44.03 6.07
N LYS A 213 -14.57 44.28 7.37
CA LYS A 213 -14.79 43.23 8.37
C LYS A 213 -15.97 42.32 8.01
N ASN A 214 -17.04 42.88 7.47
CA ASN A 214 -18.23 42.13 7.08
C ASN A 214 -17.91 41.18 5.90
N GLU A 215 -17.14 41.61 4.90
CA GLU A 215 -16.76 40.78 3.77
C GLU A 215 -15.89 39.61 4.24
N VAL A 216 -14.89 39.87 5.08
CA VAL A 216 -14.04 38.81 5.65
C VAL A 216 -14.87 37.84 6.50
N PHE A 217 -15.83 38.37 7.27
CA PHE A 217 -16.73 37.51 8.05
C PHE A 217 -17.55 36.59 7.16
N TYR A 218 -18.23 37.13 6.14
CA TYR A 218 -19.06 36.32 5.25
C TYR A 218 -18.22 35.29 4.48
N LEU A 219 -17.02 35.64 4.02
CA LEU A 219 -16.11 34.72 3.36
C LEU A 219 -15.78 33.50 4.26
N VAL A 220 -15.42 33.78 5.52
CA VAL A 220 -15.07 32.72 6.48
C VAL A 220 -16.29 31.95 6.93
N TYR A 221 -17.42 32.62 7.14
CA TYR A 221 -18.70 32.03 7.54
C TYR A 221 -19.18 30.99 6.52
N GLU A 222 -19.18 31.34 5.24
CA GLU A 222 -19.51 30.41 4.16
C GLU A 222 -18.51 29.25 4.07
N ALA A 223 -17.20 29.53 4.10
CA ALA A 223 -16.16 28.50 4.02
C ALA A 223 -16.24 27.49 5.17
N THR A 224 -16.70 27.92 6.35
CA THR A 224 -16.81 27.09 7.57
C THR A 224 -18.20 26.46 7.73
N LYS A 225 -19.11 26.59 6.75
CA LYS A 225 -20.50 26.14 6.86
C LYS A 225 -21.19 26.76 8.06
N HIS A 226 -21.17 28.07 8.13
CA HIS A 226 -21.84 28.88 9.14
C HIS A 226 -21.32 28.70 10.59
N ARG A 227 -20.02 28.33 10.76
CA ARG A 227 -19.42 28.08 12.08
C ARG A 227 -18.35 29.09 12.48
N CYS A 228 -18.46 30.34 12.02
CA CYS A 228 -17.57 31.42 12.44
C CYS A 228 -18.31 32.44 13.30
N SER A 229 -17.66 32.96 14.35
CA SER A 229 -18.13 34.09 15.14
C SER A 229 -17.44 35.38 14.70
N MET A 230 -18.10 36.52 14.85
CA MET A 230 -17.54 37.84 14.57
C MET A 230 -16.33 38.14 15.46
N ASP A 231 -16.31 37.67 16.72
CA ASP A 231 -15.17 37.82 17.62
C ASP A 231 -13.85 37.32 17.09
N LYS A 232 -13.88 36.26 16.27
CA LYS A 232 -12.66 35.76 15.59
C LYS A 232 -12.17 36.72 14.51
N ILE A 233 -13.10 37.36 13.82
CA ILE A 233 -12.74 38.34 12.79
C ILE A 233 -12.20 39.62 13.45
N ASP A 234 -12.82 40.08 14.54
CA ASP A 234 -12.30 41.22 15.28
C ASP A 234 -10.89 40.95 15.83
N LYS A 235 -10.62 39.75 16.35
CA LYS A 235 -9.26 39.35 16.75
C LYS A 235 -8.28 39.36 15.56
N LEU A 236 -8.70 38.86 14.42
CA LEU A 236 -7.85 38.87 13.20
C LEU A 236 -7.48 40.32 12.81
N PHE A 237 -8.46 41.22 12.79
CA PHE A 237 -8.21 42.64 12.46
C PHE A 237 -7.30 43.30 13.49
N ASN A 238 -7.51 43.08 14.79
CA ASN A 238 -6.68 43.62 15.85
C ASN A 238 -5.22 43.15 15.73
N TYR A 239 -5.00 41.83 15.47
CA TYR A 239 -3.65 41.30 15.24
C TYR A 239 -3.03 41.82 13.95
N ALA A 240 -3.82 41.97 12.88
CA ALA A 240 -3.32 42.50 11.62
C ALA A 240 -2.89 43.99 11.78
N GLN A 241 -3.58 44.79 12.56
CA GLN A 241 -3.20 46.17 12.87
C GLN A 241 -1.91 46.28 13.68
N ASP A 242 -1.57 45.28 14.47
CA ASP A 242 -0.35 45.21 15.29
C ASP A 242 0.75 44.36 14.60
N THR A 243 0.68 44.25 13.28
CA THR A 243 1.64 43.43 12.53
C THR A 243 3.04 44.03 12.54
N MET A 244 4.07 43.18 12.71
CA MET A 244 5.47 43.53 12.51
C MET A 244 5.93 43.27 11.08
N VAL A 245 5.10 42.70 10.23
CA VAL A 245 5.46 42.34 8.86
C VAL A 245 5.47 43.60 7.99
N PRO A 246 6.58 43.91 7.28
CA PRO A 246 6.63 45.03 6.36
C PRO A 246 5.71 44.80 5.16
N HIS A 247 5.51 45.82 4.35
CA HIS A 247 4.71 45.70 3.14
C HIS A 247 5.24 44.58 2.23
N VAL A 248 4.33 43.66 1.84
CA VAL A 248 4.64 42.48 1.05
C VAL A 248 4.43 42.78 -0.43
N SER A 249 5.43 42.44 -1.26
CA SER A 249 5.35 42.67 -2.70
C SER A 249 4.27 41.83 -3.38
N ASP A 250 3.76 42.32 -4.51
CA ASP A 250 2.75 41.57 -5.30
C ASP A 250 3.27 40.20 -5.79
N HIS A 251 4.56 40.05 -5.97
CA HIS A 251 5.17 38.77 -6.33
C HIS A 251 4.97 37.70 -5.23
N ILE A 252 5.19 38.08 -3.97
CA ILE A 252 4.99 37.18 -2.82
C ILE A 252 3.48 36.88 -2.63
N ARG A 253 2.62 37.90 -2.79
CA ARG A 253 1.15 37.69 -2.77
C ARG A 253 0.72 36.67 -3.81
N CYS A 254 1.25 36.75 -5.04
CA CYS A 254 1.02 35.77 -6.10
C CYS A 254 1.48 34.36 -5.70
N VAL A 255 2.64 34.22 -5.04
CA VAL A 255 3.13 32.91 -4.55
C VAL A 255 2.20 32.32 -3.50
N ILE A 256 1.73 33.13 -2.54
CA ILE A 256 0.77 32.65 -1.51
C ILE A 256 -0.53 32.21 -2.17
N PHE A 257 -1.10 33.03 -3.06
CA PHE A 257 -2.32 32.73 -3.78
C PHE A 257 -2.22 31.41 -4.57
N ASN A 258 -1.17 31.25 -5.39
CA ASN A 258 -0.94 30.02 -6.15
C ASN A 258 -0.79 28.78 -5.26
N THR A 259 -0.14 28.94 -4.09
CA THR A 259 0.02 27.82 -3.13
C THR A 259 -1.33 27.42 -2.52
N VAL A 260 -2.18 28.40 -2.18
CA VAL A 260 -3.55 28.15 -1.67
C VAL A 260 -4.39 27.46 -2.72
N GLU A 261 -4.39 27.96 -3.95
CA GLU A 261 -5.13 27.36 -5.06
C GLU A 261 -4.70 25.91 -5.32
N SER A 262 -3.39 25.66 -5.32
CA SER A 262 -2.83 24.30 -5.43
C SER A 262 -3.35 23.38 -4.33
N ILE A 263 -3.40 23.83 -3.07
CA ILE A 263 -3.92 23.04 -1.94
C ILE A 263 -5.42 22.73 -2.13
N ILE A 264 -6.23 23.70 -2.56
CA ILE A 264 -7.66 23.52 -2.81
C ILE A 264 -7.87 22.48 -3.93
N ASN A 265 -7.13 22.59 -5.01
CA ASN A 265 -7.17 21.64 -6.14
C ASN A 265 -6.74 20.23 -5.70
N ILE A 266 -5.67 20.09 -4.93
CA ILE A 266 -5.20 18.81 -4.38
C ILE A 266 -6.28 18.20 -3.46
N ARG A 267 -6.95 18.96 -2.63
CA ARG A 267 -8.08 18.49 -1.79
C ARG A 267 -9.22 17.94 -2.62
N THR A 268 -9.56 18.62 -3.70
CA THR A 268 -10.61 18.15 -4.62
C THR A 268 -10.21 16.84 -5.28
N GLN A 269 -8.98 16.72 -5.76
CA GLN A 269 -8.43 15.48 -6.31
C GLN A 269 -8.45 14.34 -5.28
N LEU A 270 -8.07 14.60 -4.03
CA LEU A 270 -8.12 13.59 -2.95
C LEU A 270 -9.54 13.07 -2.73
N LYS A 271 -10.55 13.96 -2.68
CA LYS A 271 -11.96 13.54 -2.53
C LYS A 271 -12.45 12.68 -3.69
N LEU A 272 -12.09 13.05 -4.92
CA LEU A 272 -12.48 12.29 -6.12
C LEU A 272 -11.85 10.91 -6.14
N ILE A 273 -10.54 10.80 -5.86
CA ILE A 273 -9.85 9.52 -5.87
C ILE A 273 -10.30 8.62 -4.70
N GLU A 274 -10.57 9.17 -3.52
CA GLU A 274 -11.14 8.42 -2.40
C GLU A 274 -12.53 7.87 -2.72
N LYS A 275 -13.37 8.64 -3.42
CA LYS A 275 -14.67 8.17 -3.90
C LYS A 275 -14.52 7.00 -4.89
N ALA A 276 -13.58 7.10 -5.83
CA ALA A 276 -13.28 6.03 -6.79
C ALA A 276 -12.76 4.77 -6.08
N ILE A 277 -11.83 4.92 -5.12
CA ILE A 277 -11.30 3.82 -4.32
C ILE A 277 -12.43 3.10 -3.58
N ARG A 278 -13.31 3.83 -2.89
CA ARG A 278 -14.43 3.23 -2.15
C ARG A 278 -15.40 2.51 -3.07
N LYS A 279 -15.71 3.09 -4.23
CA LYS A 279 -16.61 2.48 -5.22
C LYS A 279 -16.05 1.16 -5.73
N LEU A 280 -14.77 1.13 -6.11
CA LEU A 280 -14.12 -0.07 -6.60
C LEU A 280 -13.91 -1.09 -5.48
N ALA A 281 -13.46 -0.67 -4.28
CA ALA A 281 -13.26 -1.57 -3.15
C ALA A 281 -14.55 -2.27 -2.72
N ALA A 282 -15.71 -1.61 -2.83
CA ALA A 282 -17.01 -2.18 -2.48
C ALA A 282 -17.44 -3.36 -3.38
N THR A 283 -16.79 -3.56 -4.53
CA THR A 283 -17.06 -4.73 -5.40
C THR A 283 -16.41 -6.03 -4.87
N PHE A 284 -15.51 -5.92 -3.90
CA PHE A 284 -14.85 -7.08 -3.27
C PHE A 284 -15.64 -7.55 -2.05
N ASN A 285 -16.04 -8.82 -1.99
CA ASN A 285 -16.79 -9.40 -0.87
C ASN A 285 -16.09 -9.18 0.48
N VAL A 286 -14.76 -9.29 0.49
CA VAL A 286 -13.94 -9.14 1.71
C VAL A 286 -13.86 -7.70 2.23
N TYR A 287 -14.33 -6.69 1.48
CA TYR A 287 -14.19 -5.29 1.86
C TYR A 287 -14.93 -4.96 3.17
N SER A 288 -16.20 -5.34 3.27
CA SER A 288 -17.00 -5.15 4.49
C SER A 288 -16.47 -6.00 5.66
N LEU A 289 -16.00 -7.21 5.36
CA LEU A 289 -15.46 -8.12 6.34
C LEU A 289 -14.18 -7.60 6.99
N LEU A 290 -13.29 -6.99 6.21
CA LEU A 290 -12.08 -6.35 6.75
C LEU A 290 -12.39 -5.16 7.66
N MET A 291 -13.47 -4.43 7.40
CA MET A 291 -13.88 -3.30 8.25
C MET A 291 -14.41 -3.75 9.63
N THR A 292 -14.68 -5.02 9.84
CA THR A 292 -15.01 -5.57 11.17
C THR A 292 -13.79 -5.61 12.11
N ILE A 293 -12.57 -5.53 11.56
CA ILE A 293 -11.35 -5.43 12.36
C ILE A 293 -11.30 -4.07 13.04
N THR A 294 -11.10 -4.05 14.34
CA THR A 294 -10.92 -2.84 15.14
C THR A 294 -9.86 -1.90 14.53
N GLY A 295 -10.26 -0.71 14.10
CA GLY A 295 -9.37 0.29 13.51
C GLY A 295 -9.14 0.15 12.00
N CYS A 296 -9.80 -0.79 11.33
CA CYS A 296 -9.76 -0.90 9.89
C CYS A 296 -10.91 -0.08 9.26
N GLY A 297 -10.59 1.13 8.82
CA GLY A 297 -11.54 1.98 8.10
C GLY A 297 -11.62 1.65 6.60
N PRO A 298 -12.57 2.28 5.86
CA PRO A 298 -12.82 1.99 4.44
C PRO A 298 -11.57 2.11 3.56
N LEU A 299 -10.79 3.17 3.70
CA LEU A 299 -9.58 3.37 2.91
C LEU A 299 -8.50 2.33 3.27
N THR A 300 -8.39 1.97 4.54
CA THR A 300 -7.42 0.98 5.02
C THR A 300 -7.77 -0.42 4.51
N ALA A 301 -9.06 -0.79 4.51
CA ALA A 301 -9.53 -2.04 3.91
C ALA A 301 -9.21 -2.11 2.42
N ALA A 302 -9.44 -1.02 1.68
CA ALA A 302 -9.07 -0.92 0.27
C ALA A 302 -7.56 -1.10 0.03
N VAL A 303 -6.71 -0.48 0.87
CA VAL A 303 -5.24 -0.67 0.81
C VAL A 303 -4.86 -2.13 1.03
N ILE A 304 -5.47 -2.80 2.01
CA ILE A 304 -5.21 -4.22 2.29
C ILE A 304 -5.57 -5.07 1.06
N ILE A 305 -6.75 -4.88 0.49
CA ILE A 305 -7.20 -5.62 -0.71
C ILE A 305 -6.23 -5.42 -1.87
N ALA A 306 -5.92 -4.16 -2.18
CA ALA A 306 -5.07 -3.80 -3.32
C ALA A 306 -3.65 -4.35 -3.20
N GLU A 307 -3.06 -4.29 -2.01
CA GLU A 307 -1.67 -4.72 -1.79
C GLU A 307 -1.54 -6.22 -1.54
N THR A 308 -2.62 -6.86 -1.07
CA THR A 308 -2.67 -8.32 -0.89
C THR A 308 -2.91 -9.02 -2.22
N GLY A 309 -3.83 -8.51 -3.05
CA GLY A 309 -4.29 -9.22 -4.23
C GLY A 309 -4.98 -10.54 -3.85
N ASP A 310 -4.72 -11.59 -4.60
CA ASP A 310 -5.23 -12.92 -4.30
C ASP A 310 -4.58 -13.49 -3.02
N ILE A 311 -5.41 -13.79 -2.01
CA ILE A 311 -4.96 -14.34 -0.73
C ILE A 311 -4.51 -15.79 -0.84
N PHE A 312 -5.04 -16.55 -1.80
CA PHE A 312 -4.74 -17.97 -1.97
C PHE A 312 -3.30 -18.23 -2.46
N ARG A 313 -2.61 -17.22 -2.98
CA ARG A 313 -1.18 -17.30 -3.31
C ARG A 313 -0.26 -17.50 -2.10
N PHE A 314 -0.76 -17.26 -0.89
CA PHE A 314 0.02 -17.45 0.34
C PHE A 314 -0.26 -18.84 0.95
N LYS A 315 0.78 -19.63 1.17
CA LYS A 315 0.66 -20.97 1.77
C LYS A 315 0.00 -20.93 3.15
N ASN A 316 0.34 -19.93 3.97
CA ASN A 316 -0.18 -19.75 5.32
C ASN A 316 -0.07 -18.29 5.79
N ALA A 317 -0.59 -18.00 6.96
CA ALA A 317 -0.57 -16.67 7.56
C ALA A 317 0.84 -16.12 7.81
N ASP A 318 1.83 -16.97 8.09
CA ASP A 318 3.21 -16.54 8.35
C ASP A 318 3.90 -16.07 7.05
N HIS A 319 3.58 -16.69 5.91
CA HIS A 319 3.99 -16.20 4.61
C HIS A 319 3.38 -14.83 4.29
N TYR A 320 2.12 -14.60 4.65
CA TYR A 320 1.48 -13.29 4.49
C TYR A 320 2.11 -12.23 5.39
N VAL A 321 2.41 -12.55 6.66
CA VAL A 321 3.15 -11.66 7.58
C VAL A 321 4.53 -11.33 7.02
N SER A 322 5.26 -12.31 6.48
CA SER A 322 6.56 -12.07 5.83
C SER A 322 6.44 -11.18 4.60
N TYR A 323 5.41 -11.37 3.78
CA TYR A 323 5.11 -10.54 2.62
C TYR A 323 4.84 -9.08 2.99
N SER A 324 4.20 -8.81 4.14
CA SER A 324 4.00 -7.43 4.62
C SER A 324 5.31 -6.71 4.98
N GLY A 325 6.41 -7.46 5.13
CA GLY A 325 7.72 -6.95 5.52
C GLY A 325 7.81 -6.49 6.98
N SER A 326 6.87 -6.91 7.82
CA SER A 326 6.85 -6.62 9.27
C SER A 326 7.52 -7.70 10.12
N SER A 327 7.90 -8.84 9.53
CA SER A 327 8.65 -9.89 10.21
C SER A 327 10.05 -9.41 10.60
N PRO A 328 10.56 -9.79 11.79
CA PRO A 328 11.94 -9.51 12.16
C PRO A 328 12.92 -10.23 11.23
N HIS A 329 13.99 -9.55 10.87
CA HIS A 329 15.07 -10.16 10.09
C HIS A 329 16.10 -10.76 11.06
N ASN A 330 15.93 -12.04 11.43
CA ASN A 330 16.85 -12.74 12.27
C ASN A 330 18.06 -13.18 11.45
N LYS A 331 19.24 -12.63 11.71
CA LYS A 331 20.51 -13.19 11.26
C LYS A 331 20.95 -14.23 12.29
N ARG A 332 20.81 -15.50 11.97
CA ARG A 332 21.46 -16.57 12.72
C ARG A 332 22.85 -16.78 12.13
N SER A 333 23.86 -16.45 12.88
CA SER A 333 25.26 -16.76 12.56
C SER A 333 25.77 -17.70 13.66
N GLY A 334 25.84 -19.00 13.36
CA GLY A 334 26.33 -20.01 14.29
C GLY A 334 25.43 -20.29 15.52
N LYS A 335 25.95 -21.06 16.48
CA LYS A 335 25.22 -21.50 17.70
C LYS A 335 25.06 -20.40 18.78
N SER A 336 25.67 -19.21 18.66
CA SER A 336 25.86 -18.30 19.79
C SER A 336 25.36 -16.86 19.66
N VAL A 337 24.83 -16.41 18.50
CA VAL A 337 24.36 -15.01 18.36
C VAL A 337 23.01 -14.96 17.66
N GLU A 338 21.95 -14.78 18.45
CA GLU A 338 20.63 -14.44 17.98
C GLU A 338 20.45 -12.92 18.07
N ILE A 339 20.82 -12.19 17.01
CA ILE A 339 20.54 -10.75 16.93
C ILE A 339 19.11 -10.60 16.44
N MET A 340 18.19 -10.16 17.31
CA MET A 340 16.87 -9.69 16.92
C MET A 340 17.02 -8.45 16.03
N GLY A 341 16.97 -8.66 14.73
CA GLY A 341 17.14 -7.61 13.73
C GLY A 341 15.93 -6.68 13.61
N LYS A 342 16.13 -5.57 12.92
CA LYS A 342 15.03 -4.68 12.46
C LYS A 342 14.10 -5.47 11.56
N ILE A 343 12.86 -4.99 11.38
CA ILE A 343 11.90 -5.56 10.41
C ILE A 343 12.53 -5.62 9.01
N SER A 344 12.17 -6.64 8.23
CA SER A 344 12.78 -6.92 6.91
C SER A 344 12.56 -5.78 5.90
N LYS A 345 11.45 -5.05 6.02
CA LYS A 345 10.96 -4.04 5.08
C LYS A 345 10.80 -4.53 3.63
N LYS A 346 11.02 -5.81 3.36
CA LYS A 346 10.73 -6.45 2.08
C LYS A 346 9.21 -6.53 1.93
N GLY A 347 8.70 -6.16 0.75
CA GLY A 347 7.27 -6.12 0.50
C GLY A 347 6.65 -4.72 0.56
N SER A 348 5.31 -4.62 0.46
CA SER A 348 4.61 -3.35 0.30
C SER A 348 4.74 -2.42 1.50
N LYS A 349 5.26 -1.21 1.23
CA LYS A 349 5.28 -0.13 2.23
C LYS A 349 3.87 0.33 2.63
N TYR A 350 2.91 0.24 1.71
CA TYR A 350 1.52 0.67 1.92
C TYR A 350 0.77 -0.32 2.80
N LEU A 351 0.91 -1.62 2.53
CA LEU A 351 0.35 -2.67 3.41
C LEU A 351 0.92 -2.56 4.83
N ARG A 352 2.23 -2.42 4.95
CA ARG A 352 2.89 -2.28 6.25
C ARG A 352 2.42 -1.05 7.01
N HIS A 353 2.24 0.09 6.32
CA HIS A 353 1.67 1.30 6.92
C HIS A 353 0.23 1.08 7.37
N ALA A 354 -0.61 0.45 6.55
CA ALA A 354 -1.99 0.12 6.90
C ALA A 354 -2.06 -0.74 8.16
N LEU A 355 -1.28 -1.82 8.22
CA LEU A 355 -1.18 -2.69 9.39
C LEU A 355 -0.73 -1.93 10.65
N PHE A 356 0.24 -1.04 10.52
CA PHE A 356 0.71 -0.22 11.63
C PHE A 356 -0.39 0.72 12.15
N MET A 357 -1.12 1.38 11.26
CA MET A 357 -2.21 2.29 11.65
C MET A 357 -3.37 1.56 12.34
N ILE A 358 -3.75 0.38 11.83
CA ILE A 358 -4.74 -0.48 12.50
C ILE A 358 -4.23 -0.86 13.88
N ALA A 359 -2.97 -1.28 14.00
CA ALA A 359 -2.39 -1.71 15.26
C ALA A 359 -2.35 -0.58 16.31
N GLU A 360 -2.02 0.65 15.90
CA GLU A 360 -2.03 1.83 16.77
C GLU A 360 -3.42 2.16 17.31
N PHE A 361 -4.46 1.92 16.55
CA PHE A 361 -5.83 2.09 17.00
C PHE A 361 -6.29 0.88 17.84
N ALA A 362 -6.12 -0.33 17.33
CA ALA A 362 -6.63 -1.56 17.94
C ALA A 362 -6.02 -1.85 19.32
N ARG A 363 -4.73 -1.51 19.56
CA ARG A 363 -4.10 -1.67 20.89
C ARG A 363 -4.76 -0.82 21.99
N ARG A 364 -5.56 0.17 21.63
CA ARG A 364 -6.30 1.01 22.60
C ARG A 364 -7.74 0.57 22.81
N HIS A 365 -8.33 -0.07 21.78
CA HIS A 365 -9.77 -0.32 21.71
C HIS A 365 -10.14 -1.81 21.66
N ASN A 366 -9.19 -2.72 21.49
CA ASN A 366 -9.43 -4.16 21.49
C ASN A 366 -8.71 -4.79 22.69
N PRO A 367 -9.43 -5.43 23.65
CA PRO A 367 -8.84 -5.93 24.89
C PRO A 367 -7.76 -6.96 24.68
N VAL A 368 -7.93 -7.88 23.72
CA VAL A 368 -6.93 -8.94 23.39
C VAL A 368 -5.67 -8.32 22.82
N LEU A 369 -5.81 -7.34 21.93
CA LEU A 369 -4.66 -6.67 21.30
C LEU A 369 -3.99 -5.68 22.25
N LYS A 370 -4.75 -5.04 23.16
CA LYS A 370 -4.22 -4.23 24.26
C LYS A 370 -3.35 -5.09 25.18
N HIS A 371 -3.84 -6.26 25.61
CA HIS A 371 -3.07 -7.18 26.45
C HIS A 371 -1.80 -7.65 25.76
N LEU A 372 -1.85 -8.03 24.47
CA LEU A 372 -0.68 -8.39 23.69
C LEU A 372 0.33 -7.24 23.65
N PHE A 373 -0.12 -6.00 23.41
CA PHE A 373 0.74 -4.82 23.38
C PHE A 373 1.44 -4.60 24.73
N GLU A 374 0.71 -4.59 25.84
CA GLU A 374 1.29 -4.34 27.17
C GLU A 374 2.26 -5.46 27.60
N ARG A 375 1.92 -6.70 27.29
CA ARG A 375 2.84 -7.86 27.53
C ARG A 375 4.17 -7.71 26.80
N VAL A 376 4.17 -7.30 25.52
CA VAL A 376 5.40 -7.13 24.73
C VAL A 376 6.16 -5.89 25.16
N LYS A 377 5.45 -4.81 25.49
CA LYS A 377 6.02 -3.55 25.96
C LYS A 377 6.68 -3.71 27.32
N ASN A 378 6.08 -4.53 28.21
CA ASN A 378 6.59 -4.86 29.56
C ASN A 378 7.08 -3.61 30.33
N GLY A 379 6.24 -2.56 30.40
CA GLY A 379 6.55 -1.27 31.05
C GLY A 379 7.65 -0.42 30.38
N ASN A 380 8.40 -0.95 29.41
CA ASN A 380 9.53 -0.26 28.81
C ASN A 380 9.12 0.62 27.62
N LYS A 381 9.24 1.94 27.76
CA LYS A 381 8.92 2.93 26.72
C LYS A 381 9.69 2.70 25.40
N LYS A 382 10.95 2.23 25.46
CA LYS A 382 11.77 1.95 24.27
C LYS A 382 11.23 0.78 23.43
N ARG A 383 10.43 -0.12 24.01
CA ARG A 383 9.80 -1.25 23.32
C ARG A 383 8.45 -0.92 22.66
N HIS A 384 7.97 0.33 22.73
CA HIS A 384 6.68 0.73 22.17
C HIS A 384 6.51 0.32 20.69
N LYS A 385 7.46 0.68 19.83
CA LYS A 385 7.40 0.31 18.39
C LYS A 385 7.43 -1.20 18.18
N LEU A 386 8.19 -1.94 18.97
CA LEU A 386 8.24 -3.41 18.93
C LEU A 386 6.87 -4.02 19.28
N ALA A 387 6.22 -3.50 20.33
CA ALA A 387 4.91 -3.94 20.76
C ALA A 387 3.83 -3.65 19.69
N VAL A 388 3.86 -2.46 19.06
CA VAL A 388 2.95 -2.14 17.95
C VAL A 388 3.15 -3.09 16.76
N ILE A 389 4.40 -3.44 16.41
CA ILE A 389 4.68 -4.38 15.34
C ILE A 389 4.17 -5.80 15.69
N ALA A 390 4.28 -6.22 16.95
CA ALA A 390 3.72 -7.50 17.38
C ALA A 390 2.20 -7.55 17.22
N VAL A 391 1.49 -6.45 17.55
CA VAL A 391 0.06 -6.30 17.30
C VAL A 391 -0.24 -6.30 15.79
N ALA A 392 0.54 -5.57 14.99
CA ALA A 392 0.38 -5.53 13.52
C ALA A 392 0.53 -6.93 12.88
N ASN A 393 1.49 -7.73 13.37
CA ASN A 393 1.66 -9.10 12.90
C ASN A 393 0.49 -10.01 13.31
N ARG A 394 -0.12 -9.80 14.47
CA ARG A 394 -1.34 -10.49 14.88
C ARG A 394 -2.52 -10.11 13.97
N ILE A 395 -2.66 -8.83 13.67
CA ILE A 395 -3.70 -8.30 12.76
C ILE A 395 -3.49 -8.87 11.35
N ALA A 396 -2.26 -8.95 10.86
CA ALA A 396 -1.98 -9.57 9.56
C ALA A 396 -2.48 -11.03 9.49
N ARG A 397 -2.33 -11.82 10.57
CA ARG A 397 -2.90 -13.18 10.64
C ARG A 397 -4.43 -13.17 10.62
N TYR A 398 -5.07 -12.22 11.30
CA TYR A 398 -6.53 -12.06 11.25
C TYR A 398 -6.99 -11.71 9.84
N ILE A 399 -6.31 -10.77 9.16
CA ILE A 399 -6.61 -10.40 7.77
C ILE A 399 -6.50 -11.62 6.85
N TYR A 400 -5.42 -12.41 6.99
CA TYR A 400 -5.24 -13.64 6.21
C TYR A 400 -6.43 -14.60 6.41
N SER A 401 -6.84 -14.83 7.66
CA SER A 401 -7.97 -15.72 7.97
C SER A 401 -9.28 -15.18 7.41
N ILE A 402 -9.56 -13.89 7.58
CA ILE A 402 -10.78 -13.24 7.07
C ILE A 402 -10.86 -13.32 5.55
N MET A 403 -9.77 -12.99 4.86
CA MET A 403 -9.74 -13.01 3.39
C MET A 403 -9.82 -14.42 2.83
N LYS A 404 -9.25 -15.41 3.51
CA LYS A 404 -9.23 -16.80 3.06
C LYS A 404 -10.58 -17.50 3.28
N ASN A 405 -11.24 -17.23 4.42
CA ASN A 405 -12.46 -17.90 4.83
C ASN A 405 -13.70 -17.04 4.55
N GLU A 406 -13.56 -15.85 4.03
CA GLU A 406 -14.63 -14.86 3.80
C GLU A 406 -15.54 -14.67 5.02
N SER A 407 -14.94 -14.56 6.21
CA SER A 407 -15.63 -14.43 7.49
C SER A 407 -15.32 -13.11 8.17
N SER A 408 -16.26 -12.59 8.97
CA SER A 408 -16.03 -11.38 9.78
C SER A 408 -15.05 -11.63 10.92
N PHE A 409 -14.44 -10.54 11.43
CA PHE A 409 -13.58 -10.63 12.60
C PHE A 409 -14.41 -10.86 13.86
N VAL A 410 -14.16 -11.96 14.53
CA VAL A 410 -14.79 -12.33 15.79
C VAL A 410 -13.71 -12.58 16.86
N ILE A 411 -13.91 -12.05 18.06
CA ILE A 411 -13.04 -12.34 19.20
C ILE A 411 -13.46 -13.69 19.78
N MET A 412 -12.61 -14.69 19.66
CA MET A 412 -12.90 -16.04 20.15
C MET A 412 -12.82 -16.12 21.67
N HIS A 413 -13.74 -16.89 22.29
CA HIS A 413 -13.81 -17.13 23.73
C HIS A 413 -12.44 -17.47 24.36
N GLU A 414 -11.72 -18.40 23.75
CA GLU A 414 -10.40 -18.82 24.22
C GLU A 414 -9.39 -17.68 24.36
N ASN A 415 -9.47 -16.68 23.46
CA ASN A 415 -8.59 -15.52 23.52
C ASN A 415 -8.94 -14.59 24.69
N ILE A 416 -10.22 -14.53 25.08
CA ILE A 416 -10.69 -13.78 26.25
C ILE A 416 -10.26 -14.49 27.54
N MET A 417 -10.38 -15.81 27.60
CA MET A 417 -10.00 -16.58 28.78
C MET A 417 -8.51 -16.51 29.13
N ARG A 418 -7.68 -16.13 28.15
CA ARG A 418 -6.22 -15.87 28.36
C ARG A 418 -5.92 -14.48 28.93
N LEU A 419 -6.92 -13.61 29.06
CA LEU A 419 -6.73 -12.28 29.66
C LEU A 419 -6.65 -12.34 31.19
N PRO A 420 -6.03 -11.34 31.85
CA PRO A 420 -6.10 -11.18 33.29
C PRO A 420 -7.56 -11.11 33.74
N GLU A 421 -7.83 -11.61 34.95
CA GLU A 421 -9.19 -11.75 35.49
C GLU A 421 -9.96 -10.42 35.50
N GLU A 422 -9.32 -9.34 35.95
CA GLU A 422 -9.92 -8.01 35.94
C GLU A 422 -10.35 -7.56 34.53
N THR A 423 -9.47 -7.72 33.53
CA THR A 423 -9.76 -7.37 32.14
C THR A 423 -10.87 -8.25 31.57
N ARG A 424 -10.89 -9.53 31.95
CA ARG A 424 -11.92 -10.49 31.53
C ARG A 424 -13.29 -10.14 32.13
N ASN A 425 -13.36 -9.81 33.42
CA ASN A 425 -14.58 -9.37 34.07
C ASN A 425 -15.13 -8.07 33.47
N THR A 426 -14.26 -7.09 33.19
CA THR A 426 -14.63 -5.85 32.50
C THR A 426 -15.20 -6.16 31.10
N PHE A 427 -14.58 -7.10 30.35
CA PHE A 427 -15.06 -7.52 29.04
C PHE A 427 -16.47 -8.14 29.13
N PHE A 428 -16.67 -9.11 30.01
CA PHE A 428 -17.98 -9.78 30.14
C PHE A 428 -19.08 -8.83 30.65
N ASN A 429 -18.77 -7.92 31.52
CA ASN A 429 -19.70 -6.87 31.97
C ASN A 429 -20.10 -5.91 30.84
N SER A 430 -19.25 -5.71 29.84
CA SER A 430 -19.53 -4.84 28.69
C SER A 430 -20.44 -5.48 27.63
N ILE A 431 -20.57 -6.83 27.60
CA ILE A 431 -21.40 -7.57 26.63
C ILE A 431 -22.91 -7.39 26.91
N SER A 432 -23.28 -7.15 28.16
CA SER A 432 -24.68 -7.10 28.60
C SER A 432 -25.39 -5.76 28.35
N LEU A 433 -24.80 -4.85 27.60
CA LEU A 433 -25.36 -3.51 27.39
C LEU A 433 -26.18 -3.43 26.11
N ASP A 434 -27.45 -3.03 26.24
CA ASP A 434 -28.33 -2.62 25.15
C ASP A 434 -27.74 -1.41 24.42
N PHE A 435 -27.65 -1.49 23.07
CA PHE A 435 -27.01 -0.44 22.26
C PHE A 435 -28.06 0.55 21.74
N PRO A 436 -27.90 1.87 22.00
CA PRO A 436 -28.69 2.89 21.30
C PRO A 436 -28.37 2.86 19.80
N LYS A 437 -29.40 2.89 18.94
CA LYS A 437 -29.32 2.79 17.47
C LYS A 437 -28.40 3.82 16.76
N ASN A 438 -27.84 4.81 17.49
CA ASN A 438 -27.04 5.91 16.94
C ASN A 438 -25.62 6.05 17.54
N THR A 439 -25.03 4.99 18.07
CA THR A 439 -23.67 5.09 18.62
C THR A 439 -22.61 5.10 17.53
N ARG A 440 -21.79 6.18 17.48
CA ARG A 440 -20.52 6.22 16.73
C ARG A 440 -19.45 5.28 17.31
N LYS A 441 -19.79 4.41 18.23
CA LYS A 441 -18.90 3.48 18.92
C LYS A 441 -18.76 2.21 18.09
N GLN A 442 -17.54 1.68 18.02
CA GLN A 442 -17.27 0.47 17.27
C GLN A 442 -17.91 -0.73 17.97
N ILE A 443 -18.71 -1.48 17.24
CA ILE A 443 -19.35 -2.72 17.72
C ILE A 443 -18.39 -3.87 17.42
N TYR A 444 -18.14 -4.69 18.42
CA TYR A 444 -17.32 -5.88 18.33
C TYR A 444 -18.18 -7.14 18.30
N GLN A 445 -17.68 -8.19 17.69
CA GLN A 445 -18.27 -9.51 17.72
C GLN A 445 -17.42 -10.42 18.61
N TYR A 446 -18.09 -11.17 19.47
CA TYR A 446 -17.48 -12.16 20.36
C TYR A 446 -18.22 -13.48 20.20
N SER A 447 -17.48 -14.59 20.05
CA SER A 447 -18.03 -15.95 20.09
C SER A 447 -17.87 -16.49 21.51
N ASP A 448 -18.97 -16.93 22.13
CA ASP A 448 -18.97 -17.57 23.43
C ASP A 448 -18.49 -19.03 23.36
N ILE A 449 -18.56 -19.73 24.49
CA ILE A 449 -18.12 -21.13 24.62
C ILE A 449 -18.95 -22.08 23.74
N ASN A 450 -20.21 -21.72 23.44
CA ASN A 450 -21.14 -22.52 22.63
C ASN A 450 -21.02 -22.15 21.13
N GLY A 451 -20.22 -21.17 20.77
CA GLY A 451 -20.07 -20.68 19.42
C GLY A 451 -21.09 -19.59 19.03
N GLU A 452 -21.94 -19.12 19.95
CA GLU A 452 -22.88 -18.06 19.70
C GLU A 452 -22.17 -16.71 19.58
N ILE A 453 -22.58 -15.88 18.59
CA ILE A 453 -21.97 -14.59 18.31
C ILE A 453 -22.75 -13.48 19.02
N HIS A 454 -22.08 -12.85 19.96
CA HIS A 454 -22.58 -11.70 20.71
C HIS A 454 -21.96 -10.42 20.19
N HIS A 455 -22.70 -9.30 20.26
CA HIS A 455 -22.22 -7.98 19.91
C HIS A 455 -22.00 -7.15 21.18
N PHE A 456 -20.91 -6.36 21.23
CA PHE A 456 -20.62 -5.50 22.37
C PHE A 456 -19.85 -4.24 21.96
N VAL A 457 -19.88 -3.22 22.85
CA VAL A 457 -19.07 -2.01 22.74
C VAL A 457 -18.08 -1.99 23.90
N TYR A 458 -16.79 -1.93 23.57
CA TYR A 458 -15.75 -1.82 24.59
C TYR A 458 -15.59 -0.36 25.04
N LYS A 459 -15.86 -0.07 26.32
CA LYS A 459 -15.58 1.21 26.94
C LYS A 459 -14.15 1.20 27.47
N ASN A 460 -13.34 2.17 27.06
CA ASN A 460 -12.01 2.36 27.60
C ASN A 460 -12.13 3.42 28.72
N GLU A 461 -11.99 3.03 29.98
CA GLU A 461 -12.09 3.92 31.15
C GLU A 461 -11.11 5.11 31.11
N ALA A 462 -10.06 5.05 30.27
CA ALA A 462 -9.09 6.12 30.12
C ALA A 462 -9.60 7.36 29.33
N THR A 463 -10.81 7.35 28.78
CA THR A 463 -11.35 8.47 27.98
C THR A 463 -12.36 9.33 28.76
N GLU A 464 -12.73 8.97 29.98
CA GLU A 464 -13.64 9.79 30.82
C GLU A 464 -12.95 10.84 31.68
N SER A 465 -11.61 10.88 31.72
CA SER A 465 -10.85 11.88 32.52
C SER A 465 -10.40 13.11 31.72
N ILE A 466 -10.85 13.28 30.46
CA ILE A 466 -10.59 14.47 29.64
C ILE A 466 -11.93 14.87 28.97
N ALA A 467 -12.85 15.38 29.74
CA ALA A 467 -14.01 16.13 29.30
C ALA A 467 -13.97 17.51 29.98
#